data_cec0f3b30d82aef13f7cab8381f690fe
#
_entry.id   cec0f3b30d82aef13f7cab8381f690fe
#
_cell.length_a   1.000
_cell.length_b   1.000
_cell.length_c   1.000
_cell.angle_alpha   90.00
_cell.angle_beta   90.00
_cell.angle_gamma   90.00
#
_symmetry.space_group_name_H-M   'P 1'
#
loop_
_entity.id
_entity.type
_entity.pdbx_description
1 polymer ?
#
loop_
_entity_poly.entity_id
_entity_poly.type
_entity_poly.pdbx_seq_one_letter_code
_entity_poly.pdbx_strand_id
1 'polypeptide(L)'
;MAEEKGIRLFGFEIKRQKEEDPKKLSSIVPARDDDGAGYVTASGSHYGQYINIDGDDSKDNYQLIMKYRGVSMHPEVDAAIEDITNESISSNEEGQSIHIYMDNLKVSDGIKKQIKDEFDNIISMLGFNELGHDIFRRWYVDGRLYHHLVVNESNLKAGIQEIRPIDSAKIRKVKQVKKKKDPLTNAQVIEKVDEYYIYQDKPQAGASIQQTGSGVKLSLDSVSYVTSGLLDEGRKKVLSYLHKALKPLNQLRMMEDSLVIYRLARAPERRIFYIDVGNLPRG
;
A
#
# COMPACT_ATOMS: atom_id res chain seq x y z
N MET A 1 -32.10 27.80 21.96
CA MET A 1 -31.28 28.77 21.18
C MET A 1 -30.15 29.21 22.09
N ALA A 2 -28.94 28.75 21.86
CA ALA A 2 -27.77 29.17 22.62
C ALA A 2 -27.08 30.27 21.81
N GLU A 3 -27.06 31.49 22.38
CA GLU A 3 -26.34 32.63 21.80
C GLU A 3 -24.85 32.37 21.85
N GLU A 4 -24.20 32.26 20.67
CA GLU A 4 -22.74 32.22 20.54
C GLU A 4 -22.17 33.63 20.84
N LYS A 5 -21.47 33.75 21.96
CA LYS A 5 -20.76 34.98 22.35
C LYS A 5 -19.52 35.15 21.47
N GLY A 6 -19.57 36.11 20.55
CA GLY A 6 -18.39 36.60 19.84
C GLY A 6 -17.42 37.28 20.81
N ILE A 7 -16.11 37.11 20.63
CA ILE A 7 -15.07 37.79 21.41
C ILE A 7 -14.86 39.17 20.82
N ARG A 8 -15.14 40.25 21.58
CA ARG A 8 -14.81 41.61 21.19
C ARG A 8 -13.42 41.98 21.68
N LEU A 9 -12.53 42.26 20.75
CA LEU A 9 -11.18 42.77 21.02
C LEU A 9 -10.96 44.04 20.18
N PHE A 10 -10.56 45.14 20.86
CA PHE A 10 -10.22 46.43 20.24
C PHE A 10 -11.30 47.03 19.31
N GLY A 11 -12.57 46.85 19.63
CA GLY A 11 -13.67 47.40 18.83
C GLY A 11 -14.10 46.55 17.63
N PHE A 12 -13.42 45.41 17.38
CA PHE A 12 -13.76 44.44 16.35
C PHE A 12 -14.43 43.22 16.99
N GLU A 13 -15.55 42.79 16.44
CA GLU A 13 -16.21 41.54 16.81
C GLU A 13 -15.67 40.43 15.95
N ILE A 14 -14.82 39.58 16.51
CA ILE A 14 -14.30 38.39 15.82
C ILE A 14 -15.35 37.28 15.98
N LYS A 15 -16.21 37.13 14.99
CA LYS A 15 -17.06 35.96 14.86
C LYS A 15 -16.22 34.87 14.21
N ARG A 16 -16.07 33.74 14.88
CA ARG A 16 -15.57 32.52 14.25
C ARG A 16 -16.52 32.17 13.12
N GLN A 17 -16.09 32.36 11.89
CA GLN A 17 -16.85 31.86 10.75
C GLN A 17 -16.93 30.35 10.95
N LYS A 18 -18.12 29.81 11.23
CA LYS A 18 -18.38 28.38 11.15
C LYS A 18 -18.02 28.04 9.70
N GLU A 19 -17.00 27.23 9.51
CA GLU A 19 -16.89 26.49 8.26
C GLU A 19 -18.21 25.74 8.13
N GLU A 20 -19.05 26.20 7.20
CA GLU A 20 -20.22 25.45 6.81
C GLU A 20 -19.67 24.11 6.33
N ASP A 21 -19.92 23.06 7.09
CA ASP A 21 -19.65 21.70 6.63
C ASP A 21 -20.14 21.61 5.19
N PRO A 22 -19.26 21.30 4.23
CA PRO A 22 -19.65 21.21 2.84
C PRO A 22 -20.87 20.29 2.81
N LYS A 23 -22.00 20.80 2.34
CA LYS A 23 -23.29 20.08 2.29
C LYS A 23 -22.98 18.64 1.87
N LYS A 24 -23.04 17.73 2.81
CA LYS A 24 -22.82 16.30 2.54
C LYS A 24 -23.92 15.87 1.58
N LEU A 25 -23.59 15.89 0.29
CA LEU A 25 -24.45 15.39 -0.75
C LEU A 25 -24.63 13.90 -0.45
N SER A 26 -25.86 13.51 -0.11
CA SER A 26 -26.21 12.12 0.08
C SER A 26 -26.11 11.40 -1.27
N SER A 27 -25.25 10.39 -1.37
CA SER A 27 -25.08 9.59 -2.56
C SER A 27 -25.30 8.12 -2.25
N ILE A 28 -25.90 7.40 -3.20
CA ILE A 28 -25.99 5.93 -3.16
C ILE A 28 -24.66 5.30 -3.57
N VAL A 29 -23.82 6.07 -4.28
CA VAL A 29 -22.51 5.63 -4.74
C VAL A 29 -21.45 6.11 -3.75
N PRO A 30 -20.56 5.23 -3.24
CA PRO A 30 -19.46 5.65 -2.40
C PRO A 30 -18.54 6.62 -3.17
N ALA A 31 -17.85 7.48 -2.42
CA ALA A 31 -16.84 8.36 -3.00
C ALA A 31 -15.79 7.51 -3.74
N ARG A 32 -15.20 8.09 -4.79
CA ARG A 32 -14.19 7.43 -5.61
C ARG A 32 -13.03 6.94 -4.74
N ASP A 33 -12.63 5.69 -4.95
CA ASP A 33 -11.65 4.98 -4.15
C ASP A 33 -10.45 4.63 -5.03
N ASP A 34 -9.36 5.32 -4.80
CA ASP A 34 -8.11 5.12 -5.55
C ASP A 34 -6.97 4.62 -4.63
N ASP A 35 -7.27 4.26 -3.37
CA ASP A 35 -6.27 3.89 -2.36
C ASP A 35 -6.26 2.39 -2.00
N GLY A 36 -7.12 1.59 -2.63
CA GLY A 36 -7.19 0.13 -2.39
C GLY A 36 -7.65 -0.25 -0.99
N ALA A 37 -8.40 0.62 -0.30
CA ALA A 37 -8.98 0.31 0.99
C ALA A 37 -10.09 -0.73 0.87
N GLY A 38 -10.09 -1.73 1.78
CA GLY A 38 -11.17 -2.71 1.87
C GLY A 38 -12.46 -2.09 2.41
N TYR A 39 -13.59 -2.34 1.75
CA TYR A 39 -14.91 -1.90 2.21
C TYR A 39 -15.53 -2.90 3.16
N VAL A 40 -16.01 -2.40 4.29
CA VAL A 40 -16.81 -3.15 5.22
C VAL A 40 -18.17 -2.48 5.37
N THR A 41 -19.22 -3.18 4.97
CA THR A 41 -20.58 -2.70 5.15
C THR A 41 -21.11 -3.15 6.50
N ALA A 42 -21.38 -2.20 7.40
CA ALA A 42 -22.07 -2.49 8.64
C ALA A 42 -23.57 -2.70 8.35
N SER A 43 -24.03 -3.95 8.32
CA SER A 43 -25.46 -4.27 8.26
C SER A 43 -26.05 -4.17 9.66
N GLY A 44 -26.96 -3.22 9.86
CA GLY A 44 -27.54 -2.93 11.17
C GLY A 44 -28.43 -4.06 11.68
N SER A 45 -27.99 -4.75 12.69
CA SER A 45 -28.84 -5.47 13.63
C SER A 45 -28.42 -5.12 15.06
N HIS A 46 -29.35 -5.03 15.98
CA HIS A 46 -29.24 -4.44 17.32
C HIS A 46 -28.30 -5.17 18.30
N TYR A 47 -27.68 -6.27 17.87
CA TYR A 47 -26.74 -7.07 18.65
C TYR A 47 -25.42 -7.22 17.86
N GLY A 48 -24.36 -6.58 18.34
CA GLY A 48 -22.96 -6.81 17.99
C GLY A 48 -22.68 -6.95 16.49
N GLN A 49 -22.39 -5.84 15.82
CA GLN A 49 -21.98 -5.88 14.41
C GLN A 49 -20.62 -6.58 14.30
N TYR A 50 -20.64 -7.82 13.84
CA TYR A 50 -19.42 -8.49 13.39
C TYR A 50 -19.01 -7.87 12.05
N ILE A 51 -17.96 -7.10 12.08
CA ILE A 51 -17.31 -6.62 10.88
C ILE A 51 -16.52 -7.81 10.34
N ASN A 52 -16.87 -8.29 9.15
CA ASN A 52 -16.09 -9.33 8.47
C ASN A 52 -14.79 -8.73 7.94
N ILE A 53 -13.82 -8.59 8.85
CA ILE A 53 -12.51 -7.99 8.56
C ILE A 53 -11.64 -8.96 7.74
N ASP A 54 -11.96 -10.27 7.81
CA ASP A 54 -11.25 -11.35 7.12
C ASP A 54 -11.96 -11.82 5.85
N GLY A 55 -12.71 -10.94 5.19
CA GLY A 55 -13.26 -11.23 3.86
C GLY A 55 -12.18 -11.67 2.87
N ASP A 56 -12.56 -12.33 1.81
CA ASP A 56 -11.66 -12.85 0.76
C ASP A 56 -10.69 -11.79 0.25
N ASP A 57 -11.07 -10.51 0.28
CA ASP A 57 -10.23 -9.38 -0.14
C ASP A 57 -8.96 -9.20 0.73
N SER A 58 -9.02 -9.49 2.03
CA SER A 58 -7.85 -9.33 2.91
C SER A 58 -6.84 -10.47 2.74
N LYS A 59 -7.34 -11.69 2.56
CA LYS A 59 -6.51 -12.86 2.25
C LYS A 59 -5.81 -12.70 0.91
N ASP A 60 -6.54 -12.20 -0.06
CA ASP A 60 -6.02 -11.95 -1.40
C ASP A 60 -4.89 -10.91 -1.40
N ASN A 61 -5.01 -9.81 -0.63
CA ASN A 61 -3.98 -8.78 -0.55
C ASN A 61 -2.69 -9.31 0.08
N TYR A 62 -2.78 -10.05 1.19
CA TYR A 62 -1.61 -10.68 1.81
C TYR A 62 -0.94 -11.67 0.87
N GLN A 63 -1.71 -12.58 0.26
CA GLN A 63 -1.19 -13.56 -0.68
C GLN A 63 -0.56 -12.90 -1.90
N LEU A 64 -1.14 -11.79 -2.36
CA LEU A 64 -0.63 -11.04 -3.50
C LEU A 64 0.74 -10.41 -3.20
N ILE A 65 0.89 -9.79 -2.01
CA ILE A 65 2.18 -9.25 -1.56
C ILE A 65 3.22 -10.36 -1.46
N MET A 66 2.86 -11.52 -0.88
CA MET A 66 3.78 -12.66 -0.77
C MET A 66 4.19 -13.20 -2.14
N LYS A 67 3.28 -13.22 -3.12
CA LYS A 67 3.61 -13.58 -4.51
C LYS A 67 4.60 -12.59 -5.12
N TYR A 68 4.40 -11.29 -4.93
CA TYR A 68 5.33 -10.28 -5.44
C TYR A 68 6.73 -10.42 -4.82
N ARG A 69 6.80 -10.63 -3.52
CA ARG A 69 8.06 -10.89 -2.82
C ARG A 69 8.73 -12.18 -3.31
N GLY A 70 7.95 -13.25 -3.56
CA GLY A 70 8.46 -14.48 -4.16
C GLY A 70 9.01 -14.28 -5.58
N VAL A 71 8.36 -13.45 -6.39
CA VAL A 71 8.82 -13.09 -7.73
C VAL A 71 10.08 -12.24 -7.69
N SER A 72 10.18 -11.28 -6.75
CA SER A 72 11.35 -10.42 -6.62
C SER A 72 12.63 -11.15 -6.20
N MET A 73 12.53 -12.39 -5.74
CA MET A 73 13.68 -13.23 -5.39
C MET A 73 14.25 -14.00 -6.60
N HIS A 74 13.60 -13.93 -7.75
CA HIS A 74 14.10 -14.55 -8.95
C HIS A 74 15.28 -13.73 -9.53
N PRO A 75 16.43 -14.35 -9.90
CA PRO A 75 17.63 -13.61 -10.24
C PRO A 75 17.47 -12.55 -11.33
N GLU A 76 16.74 -12.87 -12.41
CA GLU A 76 16.51 -11.93 -13.52
C GLU A 76 15.61 -10.76 -13.10
N VAL A 77 14.63 -11.02 -12.24
CA VAL A 77 13.73 -9.98 -11.74
C VAL A 77 14.45 -9.13 -10.69
N ASP A 78 15.25 -9.74 -9.83
CA ASP A 78 16.04 -9.06 -8.81
C ASP A 78 17.04 -8.10 -9.47
N ALA A 79 17.80 -8.54 -10.47
CA ALA A 79 18.71 -7.70 -11.23
C ALA A 79 17.97 -6.50 -11.88
N ALA A 80 16.82 -6.75 -12.50
CA ALA A 80 16.02 -5.67 -13.10
C ALA A 80 15.49 -4.66 -12.08
N ILE A 81 15.09 -5.13 -10.88
CA ILE A 81 14.64 -4.23 -9.80
C ILE A 81 15.83 -3.41 -9.28
N GLU A 82 17.00 -4.02 -9.17
CA GLU A 82 18.21 -3.34 -8.72
C GLU A 82 18.61 -2.23 -9.70
N ASP A 83 18.61 -2.51 -11.00
CA ASP A 83 18.87 -1.49 -12.03
C ASP A 83 17.88 -0.34 -11.94
N ILE A 84 16.57 -0.61 -11.86
CA ILE A 84 15.52 0.40 -11.72
C ILE A 84 15.71 1.22 -10.44
N THR A 85 16.06 0.57 -9.34
CA THR A 85 16.27 1.24 -8.04
C THR A 85 17.50 2.16 -8.11
N ASN A 86 18.59 1.71 -8.68
CA ASN A 86 19.82 2.48 -8.85
C ASN A 86 19.63 3.70 -9.76
N GLU A 87 18.84 3.55 -10.83
CA GLU A 87 18.50 4.67 -11.71
C GLU A 87 17.55 5.68 -11.05
N SER A 88 16.61 5.20 -10.22
CA SER A 88 15.61 6.04 -9.57
C SER A 88 16.15 6.80 -8.37
N ILE A 89 17.02 6.18 -7.59
CA ILE A 89 17.62 6.74 -6.39
C ILE A 89 19.10 7.06 -6.70
N SER A 90 19.30 8.08 -7.48
CA SER A 90 20.64 8.63 -7.75
C SER A 90 20.91 9.82 -6.83
N SER A 91 22.10 9.90 -6.28
CA SER A 91 22.54 11.09 -5.55
C SER A 91 23.18 12.09 -6.52
N ASN A 92 22.96 13.38 -6.25
CA ASN A 92 23.65 14.46 -6.97
C ASN A 92 25.10 14.62 -6.47
N GLU A 93 25.82 15.62 -7.01
CA GLU A 93 27.19 15.96 -6.60
C GLU A 93 27.31 16.30 -5.10
N GLU A 94 26.21 16.75 -4.48
CA GLU A 94 26.16 17.09 -3.05
C GLU A 94 25.80 15.88 -2.16
N GLY A 95 25.62 14.70 -2.74
CA GLY A 95 25.29 13.46 -2.02
C GLY A 95 23.83 13.37 -1.54
N GLN A 96 22.96 14.25 -2.03
CA GLN A 96 21.53 14.23 -1.69
C GLN A 96 20.72 13.59 -2.82
N SER A 97 19.84 12.67 -2.47
CA SER A 97 18.97 11.96 -3.43
C SER A 97 17.64 12.66 -3.67
N ILE A 98 17.23 13.54 -2.77
CA ILE A 98 15.94 14.25 -2.85
C ILE A 98 16.15 15.74 -2.61
N HIS A 99 15.52 16.57 -3.46
CA HIS A 99 15.52 18.03 -3.35
C HIS A 99 14.10 18.57 -3.38
N ILE A 100 13.87 19.65 -2.60
CA ILE A 100 12.63 20.40 -2.68
C ILE A 100 12.84 21.68 -3.50
N TYR A 101 12.05 21.87 -4.57
CA TYR A 101 12.06 23.06 -5.40
C TYR A 101 10.92 23.98 -4.97
N MET A 102 11.26 25.19 -4.52
CA MET A 102 10.29 26.18 -4.02
C MET A 102 10.23 27.46 -4.85
N ASP A 103 10.80 27.46 -6.07
CA ASP A 103 10.91 28.67 -6.90
C ASP A 103 9.54 29.24 -7.29
N ASN A 104 8.56 28.36 -7.54
CA ASN A 104 7.20 28.74 -7.92
C ASN A 104 6.30 29.08 -6.72
N LEU A 105 6.78 28.90 -5.49
CA LEU A 105 6.00 29.17 -4.28
C LEU A 105 6.03 30.66 -3.93
N LYS A 106 4.87 31.30 -3.99
CA LYS A 106 4.70 32.75 -3.70
C LYS A 106 4.54 33.01 -2.20
N VAL A 107 5.56 32.71 -1.40
CA VAL A 107 5.62 32.97 0.02
C VAL A 107 6.93 33.69 0.39
N SER A 108 6.99 34.25 1.59
CA SER A 108 8.22 34.93 2.06
C SER A 108 9.38 33.95 2.21
N ASP A 109 10.61 34.45 2.06
CA ASP A 109 11.82 33.63 2.16
C ASP A 109 11.99 32.98 3.55
N GLY A 110 11.48 33.62 4.61
CA GLY A 110 11.45 33.03 5.95
C GLY A 110 10.61 31.77 6.02
N ILE A 111 9.43 31.75 5.36
CA ILE A 111 8.56 30.57 5.29
C ILE A 111 9.21 29.47 4.43
N LYS A 112 9.84 29.84 3.29
CA LYS A 112 10.56 28.88 2.46
C LYS A 112 11.67 28.17 3.25
N LYS A 113 12.41 28.93 4.05
CA LYS A 113 13.47 28.37 4.90
C LYS A 113 12.90 27.39 5.92
N GLN A 114 11.80 27.75 6.61
CA GLN A 114 11.14 26.82 7.55
C GLN A 114 10.67 25.53 6.87
N ILE A 115 10.07 25.63 5.68
CA ILE A 115 9.64 24.45 4.91
C ILE A 115 10.84 23.56 4.57
N LYS A 116 11.97 24.17 4.17
CA LYS A 116 13.19 23.42 3.87
C LYS A 116 13.75 22.73 5.11
N ASP A 117 13.84 23.44 6.22
CA ASP A 117 14.36 22.91 7.49
C ASP A 117 13.49 21.71 7.98
N GLU A 118 12.16 21.82 7.88
CA GLU A 118 11.26 20.71 8.23
C GLU A 118 11.34 19.53 7.25
N PHE A 119 11.52 19.81 5.96
CA PHE A 119 11.73 18.78 4.96
C PHE A 119 13.02 17.99 5.22
N ASP A 120 14.12 18.69 5.48
CA ASP A 120 15.42 18.09 5.78
C ASP A 120 15.35 17.26 7.07
N ASN A 121 14.58 17.71 8.06
CA ASN A 121 14.31 16.97 9.29
C ASN A 121 13.55 15.66 9.02
N ILE A 122 12.51 15.68 8.17
CA ILE A 122 11.76 14.47 7.78
C ILE A 122 12.67 13.49 7.03
N ILE A 123 13.47 13.96 6.09
CA ILE A 123 14.41 13.12 5.33
C ILE A 123 15.43 12.46 6.26
N SER A 124 15.93 13.21 7.26
CA SER A 124 16.82 12.70 8.29
C SER A 124 16.15 11.64 9.17
N MET A 125 14.90 11.87 9.61
CA MET A 125 14.14 10.88 10.39
C MET A 125 13.83 9.60 9.61
N LEU A 126 13.65 9.69 8.30
CA LEU A 126 13.49 8.52 7.42
C LEU A 126 14.83 7.81 7.18
N GLY A 127 15.96 8.44 7.45
CA GLY A 127 17.28 7.94 7.06
C GLY A 127 17.42 7.76 5.54
N PHE A 128 16.74 8.59 4.76
CA PHE A 128 16.56 8.34 3.32
C PHE A 128 17.88 8.29 2.55
N ASN A 129 18.90 9.03 2.96
CA ASN A 129 20.22 9.01 2.31
C ASN A 129 20.90 7.63 2.41
N GLU A 130 20.62 6.87 3.47
CA GLU A 130 21.19 5.55 3.69
C GLU A 130 20.23 4.42 3.26
N LEU A 131 18.93 4.59 3.51
CA LEU A 131 17.90 3.57 3.32
C LEU A 131 17.04 3.79 2.07
N GLY A 132 17.31 4.84 1.28
CA GLY A 132 16.48 5.22 0.14
C GLY A 132 16.27 4.09 -0.88
N HIS A 133 17.32 3.33 -1.18
CA HIS A 133 17.25 2.16 -2.07
C HIS A 133 16.31 1.09 -1.51
N ASP A 134 16.42 0.76 -0.22
CA ASP A 134 15.57 -0.24 0.42
C ASP A 134 14.10 0.22 0.49
N ILE A 135 13.86 1.50 0.82
CA ILE A 135 12.54 2.10 0.86
C ILE A 135 11.89 2.04 -0.52
N PHE A 136 12.62 2.47 -1.57
CA PHE A 136 12.12 2.45 -2.94
C PHE A 136 11.87 1.02 -3.43
N ARG A 137 12.81 0.08 -3.19
CA ARG A 137 12.67 -1.31 -3.54
C ARG A 137 11.43 -1.94 -2.90
N ARG A 138 11.20 -1.70 -1.59
CA ARG A 138 10.00 -2.20 -0.90
C ARG A 138 8.72 -1.65 -1.51
N TRP A 139 8.68 -0.34 -1.80
CA TRP A 139 7.55 0.27 -2.46
C TRP A 139 7.30 -0.30 -3.84
N TYR A 140 8.34 -0.50 -4.63
CA TYR A 140 8.26 -1.05 -5.97
C TYR A 140 7.75 -2.50 -5.97
N VAL A 141 8.26 -3.34 -5.06
CA VAL A 141 7.90 -4.75 -4.93
C VAL A 141 6.51 -4.93 -4.35
N ASP A 142 6.18 -4.28 -3.22
CA ASP A 142 4.89 -4.46 -2.53
C ASP A 142 3.77 -3.64 -3.18
N GLY A 143 4.10 -2.60 -3.98
CA GLY A 143 3.16 -1.66 -4.55
C GLY A 143 2.55 -0.69 -3.55
N ARG A 144 3.02 -0.72 -2.30
CA ARG A 144 2.55 0.11 -1.19
C ARG A 144 3.60 0.23 -0.10
N LEU A 145 3.57 1.36 0.61
CA LEU A 145 4.50 1.65 1.69
C LEU A 145 3.73 2.27 2.85
N TYR A 146 4.06 1.85 4.06
CA TYR A 146 3.45 2.35 5.28
C TYR A 146 4.51 2.76 6.28
N HIS A 147 4.30 3.92 6.91
CA HIS A 147 5.11 4.38 8.02
C HIS A 147 4.21 4.81 9.18
N HIS A 148 4.59 4.41 10.38
CA HIS A 148 3.96 4.89 11.61
C HIS A 148 4.63 6.19 12.03
N LEU A 149 3.82 7.23 12.20
CA LEU A 149 4.25 8.54 12.66
C LEU A 149 4.13 8.59 14.18
N VAL A 150 5.26 8.59 14.87
CA VAL A 150 5.29 8.62 16.34
C VAL A 150 5.29 10.07 16.80
N VAL A 151 4.26 10.46 17.54
CA VAL A 151 4.06 11.80 18.08
C VAL A 151 4.00 11.73 19.60
N ASN A 152 4.55 12.72 20.28
CA ASN A 152 4.45 12.81 21.72
C ASN A 152 3.07 13.33 22.14
N GLU A 153 2.24 12.47 22.73
CA GLU A 153 0.88 12.81 23.17
C GLU A 153 0.85 13.93 24.22
N SER A 154 1.90 14.05 25.05
CA SER A 154 2.00 15.09 26.07
C SER A 154 2.38 16.46 25.48
N ASN A 155 3.00 16.50 24.31
CA ASN A 155 3.43 17.73 23.64
C ASN A 155 3.26 17.64 22.11
N LEU A 156 2.05 17.79 21.63
CA LEU A 156 1.72 17.74 20.21
C LEU A 156 2.43 18.83 19.37
N LYS A 157 2.89 19.92 20.01
CA LYS A 157 3.62 20.99 19.33
C LYS A 157 5.05 20.58 18.93
N ALA A 158 5.56 19.53 19.54
CA ALA A 158 6.89 19.01 19.18
C ALA A 158 6.91 18.29 17.80
N GLY A 159 5.73 18.07 17.19
CA GLY A 159 5.61 17.42 15.88
C GLY A 159 5.94 15.94 15.91
N ILE A 160 6.34 15.42 14.74
CA ILE A 160 6.73 14.02 14.56
C ILE A 160 8.09 13.81 15.22
N GLN A 161 8.20 12.79 16.09
CA GLN A 161 9.44 12.47 16.79
C GLN A 161 10.22 11.36 16.10
N GLU A 162 9.51 10.43 15.47
CA GLU A 162 10.11 9.27 14.83
C GLU A 162 9.19 8.76 13.71
N ILE A 163 9.77 8.22 12.65
CA ILE A 163 9.06 7.59 11.55
C ILE A 163 9.49 6.12 11.47
N ARG A 164 8.56 5.20 11.74
CA ARG A 164 8.84 3.76 11.75
C ARG A 164 8.22 3.07 10.54
N PRO A 165 9.00 2.32 9.76
CA PRO A 165 8.45 1.53 8.66
C PRO A 165 7.55 0.41 9.20
N ILE A 166 6.41 0.19 8.54
CA ILE A 166 5.50 -0.93 8.82
C ILE A 166 5.52 -1.89 7.64
N ASP A 167 5.57 -3.19 7.92
CA ASP A 167 5.47 -4.21 6.89
C ASP A 167 4.07 -4.16 6.23
N SER A 168 4.06 -3.98 4.90
CA SER A 168 2.83 -3.90 4.08
C SER A 168 1.94 -5.14 4.20
N ALA A 169 2.52 -6.28 4.56
CA ALA A 169 1.77 -7.52 4.79
C ALA A 169 1.01 -7.54 6.12
N LYS A 170 1.41 -6.69 7.10
CA LYS A 170 0.87 -6.67 8.46
C LYS A 170 -0.18 -5.58 8.68
N ILE A 171 -0.34 -4.66 7.75
CA ILE A 171 -1.25 -3.52 7.88
C ILE A 171 -2.21 -3.44 6.70
N ARG A 172 -3.43 -3.00 6.97
CA ARG A 172 -4.43 -2.75 5.94
C ARG A 172 -5.29 -1.55 6.28
N LYS A 173 -5.71 -0.81 5.26
CA LYS A 173 -6.69 0.27 5.38
C LYS A 173 -8.10 -0.30 5.25
N VAL A 174 -8.99 0.12 6.13
CA VAL A 174 -10.39 -0.33 6.17
C VAL A 174 -11.30 0.89 6.15
N LYS A 175 -12.31 0.85 5.28
CA LYS A 175 -13.40 1.82 5.21
C LYS A 175 -14.69 1.18 5.70
N GLN A 176 -15.18 1.63 6.84
CA GLN A 176 -16.45 1.18 7.39
C GLN A 176 -17.57 2.10 6.94
N VAL A 177 -18.44 1.59 6.06
CA VAL A 177 -19.57 2.35 5.53
C VAL A 177 -20.81 2.03 6.36
N LYS A 178 -21.37 3.05 7.02
CA LYS A 178 -22.67 2.96 7.70
C LYS A 178 -23.76 3.42 6.74
N LYS A 179 -24.72 2.52 6.48
CA LYS A 179 -25.87 2.81 5.63
C LYS A 179 -27.11 3.01 6.48
N LYS A 180 -27.88 4.04 6.16
CA LYS A 180 -29.21 4.30 6.76
C LYS A 180 -30.27 4.15 5.69
N LYS A 181 -31.40 3.51 6.05
CA LYS A 181 -32.57 3.47 5.17
C LYS A 181 -33.28 4.81 5.24
N ASP A 182 -33.52 5.42 4.09
CA ASP A 182 -34.36 6.60 3.96
C ASP A 182 -35.82 6.16 4.17
N PRO A 183 -36.55 6.75 5.15
CA PRO A 183 -37.91 6.36 5.46
C PRO A 183 -38.91 6.63 4.31
N LEU A 184 -38.59 7.55 3.39
CA LEU A 184 -39.46 7.91 2.27
C LEU A 184 -39.27 7.04 1.04
N THR A 185 -38.01 6.74 0.69
CA THR A 185 -37.68 6.01 -0.55
C THR A 185 -37.30 4.55 -0.34
N ASN A 186 -37.15 4.10 0.93
CA ASN A 186 -36.63 2.78 1.28
C ASN A 186 -35.22 2.50 0.73
N ALA A 187 -34.56 3.50 0.12
CA ALA A 187 -33.22 3.41 -0.42
C ALA A 187 -32.17 3.40 0.72
N GLN A 188 -31.10 2.63 0.54
CA GLN A 188 -29.97 2.64 1.45
C GLN A 188 -29.02 3.79 1.08
N VAL A 189 -28.97 4.83 1.89
CA VAL A 189 -28.09 5.98 1.72
C VAL A 189 -26.90 5.85 2.66
N ILE A 190 -25.71 6.21 2.20
CA ILE A 190 -24.49 6.22 3.01
C ILE A 190 -24.59 7.40 4.00
N GLU A 191 -24.62 7.08 5.30
CA GLU A 191 -24.69 8.07 6.36
C GLU A 191 -23.30 8.54 6.79
N LYS A 192 -22.38 7.58 6.99
CA LYS A 192 -21.04 7.85 7.50
C LYS A 192 -20.05 6.84 6.94
N VAL A 193 -18.85 7.31 6.62
CA VAL A 193 -17.70 6.48 6.27
C VAL A 193 -16.63 6.72 7.33
N ASP A 194 -16.32 5.70 8.12
CA ASP A 194 -15.23 5.72 9.08
C ASP A 194 -14.02 4.99 8.47
N GLU A 195 -12.89 5.67 8.36
CA GLU A 195 -11.66 5.10 7.83
C GLU A 195 -10.63 4.90 8.94
N TYR A 196 -9.94 3.78 8.93
CA TYR A 196 -8.89 3.45 9.89
C TYR A 196 -7.97 2.38 9.36
N TYR A 197 -6.79 2.23 9.98
CA TYR A 197 -5.88 1.12 9.72
C TYR A 197 -6.03 0.03 10.77
N ILE A 198 -5.81 -1.22 10.35
CA ILE A 198 -5.70 -2.38 11.25
C ILE A 198 -4.31 -2.95 11.08
N TYR A 199 -3.57 -3.00 12.18
CA TYR A 199 -2.27 -3.66 12.26
C TYR A 199 -2.39 -5.02 12.94
N GLN A 200 -1.80 -6.05 12.34
CA GLN A 200 -1.75 -7.42 12.86
C GLN A 200 -0.31 -7.93 12.79
N ASP A 201 0.28 -8.25 13.94
CA ASP A 201 1.68 -8.72 13.99
C ASP A 201 1.87 -10.08 13.30
N LYS A 202 0.88 -10.96 13.41
CA LYS A 202 0.88 -12.27 12.74
C LYS A 202 -0.29 -12.36 11.76
N PRO A 203 -0.11 -11.96 10.49
CA PRO A 203 -1.13 -12.17 9.47
C PRO A 203 -1.26 -13.68 9.24
N GLN A 204 -2.38 -14.26 9.66
CA GLN A 204 -2.65 -15.69 9.43
C GLN A 204 -3.36 -15.85 8.08
N ALA A 205 -2.69 -16.51 7.14
CA ALA A 205 -3.34 -17.05 5.97
C ALA A 205 -4.28 -18.18 6.42
N GLY A 206 -5.60 -17.90 6.47
CA GLY A 206 -6.60 -18.95 6.77
C GLY A 206 -7.19 -18.99 8.17
N ALA A 207 -6.93 -18.02 9.04
CA ALA A 207 -7.58 -17.97 10.35
C ALA A 207 -9.08 -17.73 10.22
N SER A 208 -9.86 -18.66 10.77
CA SER A 208 -11.32 -18.53 10.88
C SER A 208 -11.70 -17.33 11.76
N ILE A 209 -12.84 -16.77 11.46
CA ILE A 209 -13.46 -15.53 11.98
C ILE A 209 -13.48 -15.40 13.52
N GLN A 210 -13.26 -16.47 14.27
CA GLN A 210 -13.34 -16.49 15.73
C GLN A 210 -12.09 -15.99 16.48
N GLN A 211 -10.94 -15.78 15.81
CA GLN A 211 -9.70 -15.28 16.44
C GLN A 211 -9.40 -13.82 16.11
N THR A 212 -10.33 -13.08 15.60
CA THR A 212 -10.18 -11.73 15.03
C THR A 212 -10.03 -10.60 16.09
N GLY A 213 -9.83 -10.92 17.35
CA GLY A 213 -9.69 -9.92 18.43
C GLY A 213 -8.32 -9.27 18.56
N SER A 214 -7.31 -9.64 17.77
CA SER A 214 -5.91 -9.26 18.06
C SER A 214 -5.30 -8.16 17.16
N GLY A 215 -6.08 -7.50 16.31
CA GLY A 215 -5.59 -6.38 15.51
C GLY A 215 -5.66 -5.04 16.25
N VAL A 216 -4.58 -4.26 16.19
CA VAL A 216 -4.56 -2.89 16.72
C VAL A 216 -5.16 -1.94 15.70
N LYS A 217 -6.18 -1.18 16.12
CA LYS A 217 -6.79 -0.15 15.29
C LYS A 217 -5.97 1.14 15.41
N LEU A 218 -5.53 1.66 14.28
CA LEU A 218 -4.75 2.90 14.18
C LEU A 218 -5.58 3.98 13.46
N SER A 219 -5.42 5.23 13.88
CA SER A 219 -6.05 6.37 13.21
C SER A 219 -5.39 6.66 11.87
N LEU A 220 -6.08 7.38 10.98
CA LEU A 220 -5.52 7.79 9.69
C LEU A 220 -4.28 8.67 9.87
N ASP A 221 -4.32 9.56 10.84
CA ASP A 221 -3.26 10.56 11.08
C ASP A 221 -1.98 9.94 11.64
N SER A 222 -2.05 8.72 12.18
CA SER A 222 -0.89 8.03 12.75
C SER A 222 -0.08 7.23 11.74
N VAL A 223 -0.58 7.09 10.50
CA VAL A 223 0.08 6.26 9.47
C VAL A 223 0.20 7.04 8.17
N SER A 224 1.42 7.18 7.66
CA SER A 224 1.67 7.63 6.29
C SER A 224 1.54 6.44 5.34
N TYR A 225 0.74 6.58 4.29
CA TYR A 225 0.46 5.54 3.31
C TYR A 225 0.71 6.04 1.90
N VAL A 226 1.56 5.33 1.16
CA VAL A 226 1.89 5.62 -0.23
C VAL A 226 1.62 4.39 -1.09
N THR A 227 0.86 4.57 -2.17
CA THR A 227 0.54 3.51 -3.14
C THR A 227 1.39 3.63 -4.40
N SER A 228 1.45 2.54 -5.19
CA SER A 228 2.03 2.55 -6.54
C SER A 228 1.22 3.37 -7.54
N GLY A 229 -0.05 3.69 -7.22
CA GLY A 229 -1.00 4.28 -8.16
C GLY A 229 -1.60 3.30 -9.17
N LEU A 230 -1.12 2.04 -9.20
CA LEU A 230 -1.67 0.99 -10.05
C LEU A 230 -2.81 0.28 -9.32
N LEU A 231 -3.97 0.25 -9.95
CA LEU A 231 -5.17 -0.38 -9.41
C LEU A 231 -5.64 -1.51 -10.34
N ASP A 232 -6.29 -2.50 -9.74
CA ASP A 232 -7.01 -3.55 -10.47
C ASP A 232 -8.19 -2.98 -11.27
N GLU A 233 -8.72 -3.75 -12.22
CA GLU A 233 -9.90 -3.37 -13.04
C GLU A 233 -11.09 -2.93 -12.19
N GLY A 234 -11.32 -3.59 -11.05
CA GLY A 234 -12.34 -3.23 -10.07
C GLY A 234 -12.00 -2.02 -9.20
N ARG A 235 -10.80 -1.43 -9.32
CA ARG A 235 -10.27 -0.34 -8.50
C ARG A 235 -10.28 -0.60 -6.98
N LYS A 236 -10.34 -1.87 -6.59
CA LYS A 236 -10.40 -2.28 -5.19
C LYS A 236 -9.05 -2.68 -4.59
N LYS A 237 -8.09 -3.05 -5.45
CA LYS A 237 -6.79 -3.56 -5.00
C LYS A 237 -5.66 -2.76 -5.61
N VAL A 238 -4.71 -2.35 -4.79
CA VAL A 238 -3.46 -1.74 -5.26
C VAL A 238 -2.56 -2.85 -5.78
N LEU A 239 -2.03 -2.66 -6.98
CA LEU A 239 -1.13 -3.58 -7.65
C LEU A 239 0.32 -3.10 -7.54
N SER A 240 1.25 -4.03 -7.49
CA SER A 240 2.68 -3.76 -7.63
C SER A 240 3.06 -3.56 -9.10
N TYR A 241 4.18 -2.90 -9.35
CA TYR A 241 4.78 -2.85 -10.69
C TYR A 241 5.14 -4.25 -11.21
N LEU A 242 5.44 -5.21 -10.31
CA LEU A 242 5.71 -6.60 -10.65
C LEU A 242 4.48 -7.41 -11.06
N HIS A 243 3.27 -6.86 -10.94
CA HIS A 243 2.04 -7.61 -11.25
C HIS A 243 2.04 -8.15 -12.67
N LYS A 244 2.51 -7.37 -13.64
CA LYS A 244 2.59 -7.78 -15.04
C LYS A 244 3.66 -8.86 -15.30
N ALA A 245 4.65 -8.96 -14.45
CA ALA A 245 5.73 -9.94 -14.56
C ALA A 245 5.35 -11.33 -14.00
N LEU A 246 4.28 -11.45 -13.21
CA LEU A 246 3.86 -12.70 -12.57
C LEU A 246 3.65 -13.84 -13.59
N LYS A 247 2.91 -13.57 -14.66
CA LYS A 247 2.57 -14.59 -15.67
C LYS A 247 3.79 -15.03 -16.48
N PRO A 248 4.58 -14.12 -17.11
CA PRO A 248 5.73 -14.52 -17.88
C PRO A 248 6.80 -15.20 -17.04
N LEU A 249 7.01 -14.78 -15.78
CA LEU A 249 7.97 -15.44 -14.91
C LEU A 249 7.54 -16.87 -14.54
N ASN A 250 6.27 -17.10 -14.24
CA ASN A 250 5.77 -18.46 -14.01
C ASN A 250 5.95 -19.36 -15.24
N GLN A 251 5.75 -18.81 -16.43
CA GLN A 251 6.00 -19.56 -17.68
C GLN A 251 7.49 -19.87 -17.87
N LEU A 252 8.37 -18.92 -17.58
CA LEU A 252 9.82 -19.14 -17.63
C LEU A 252 10.23 -20.26 -16.69
N ARG A 253 9.82 -20.22 -15.42
CA ARG A 253 10.09 -21.30 -14.44
C ARG A 253 9.63 -22.67 -14.91
N MET A 254 8.42 -22.75 -15.47
CA MET A 254 7.91 -24.01 -16.01
C MET A 254 8.78 -24.52 -17.18
N MET A 255 9.29 -23.63 -18.03
CA MET A 255 10.18 -24.02 -19.14
C MET A 255 11.55 -24.48 -18.61
N GLU A 256 12.12 -23.80 -17.64
CA GLU A 256 13.38 -24.19 -17.00
C GLU A 256 13.27 -25.56 -16.34
N ASP A 257 12.23 -25.78 -15.52
CA ASP A 257 11.97 -27.08 -14.90
C ASP A 257 11.80 -28.20 -15.96
N SER A 258 11.03 -27.92 -17.01
CA SER A 258 10.79 -28.86 -18.10
C SER A 258 12.09 -29.19 -18.85
N LEU A 259 12.97 -28.20 -19.06
CA LEU A 259 14.27 -28.41 -19.71
C LEU A 259 15.18 -29.30 -18.87
N VAL A 260 15.21 -29.10 -17.56
CA VAL A 260 15.99 -29.93 -16.62
C VAL A 260 15.48 -31.37 -16.64
N ILE A 261 14.16 -31.57 -16.52
CA ILE A 261 13.54 -32.89 -16.56
C ILE A 261 13.86 -33.60 -17.90
N TYR A 262 13.72 -32.87 -19.01
CA TYR A 262 14.02 -33.39 -20.31
C TYR A 262 15.50 -33.86 -20.46
N ARG A 263 16.43 -33.05 -19.93
CA ARG A 263 17.88 -33.42 -19.97
C ARG A 263 18.16 -34.62 -19.08
N LEU A 264 17.59 -34.69 -17.89
CA LEU A 264 17.76 -35.82 -16.97
C LEU A 264 17.16 -37.12 -17.55
N ALA A 265 15.97 -37.04 -18.15
CA ALA A 265 15.33 -38.21 -18.76
C ALA A 265 16.05 -38.72 -19.99
N ARG A 266 16.68 -37.84 -20.79
CA ARG A 266 17.42 -38.22 -22.00
C ARG A 266 18.88 -38.56 -21.75
N ALA A 267 19.49 -38.20 -20.65
CA ALA A 267 20.87 -38.48 -20.35
C ALA A 267 21.22 -40.00 -20.46
N PRO A 268 20.33 -40.93 -20.03
CA PRO A 268 20.57 -42.38 -20.18
C PRO A 268 20.13 -42.96 -21.53
N GLU A 269 19.48 -42.20 -22.42
CA GLU A 269 19.02 -42.72 -23.70
C GLU A 269 20.21 -42.99 -24.65
N ARG A 270 20.60 -44.25 -24.74
CA ARG A 270 21.46 -44.74 -25.83
C ARG A 270 20.58 -45.28 -26.96
N ARG A 271 20.56 -44.60 -28.10
CA ARG A 271 19.89 -45.09 -29.31
C ARG A 271 20.86 -46.01 -30.06
N ILE A 272 20.53 -47.28 -30.10
CA ILE A 272 21.27 -48.27 -30.86
C ILE A 272 20.46 -48.56 -32.12
N PHE A 273 21.03 -48.23 -33.27
CA PHE A 273 20.44 -48.54 -34.56
C PHE A 273 20.99 -49.83 -35.01
N TYR A 274 20.18 -50.88 -35.11
CA TYR A 274 20.51 -52.14 -35.75
C TYR A 274 20.12 -52.04 -37.21
N ILE A 275 21.11 -52.10 -38.11
CA ILE A 275 20.90 -52.18 -39.56
C ILE A 275 21.28 -53.53 -39.97
N ASP A 276 20.30 -54.36 -40.40
CA ASP A 276 20.57 -55.67 -41.02
C ASP A 276 21.03 -55.45 -42.48
N VAL A 277 22.26 -55.75 -42.77
CA VAL A 277 22.88 -55.61 -44.13
C VAL A 277 22.78 -56.86 -44.94
N GLY A 278 22.13 -57.90 -44.44
CA GLY A 278 21.97 -59.15 -45.10
C GLY A 278 23.32 -59.75 -45.49
N ASN A 279 23.43 -60.28 -46.76
CA ASN A 279 24.62 -60.93 -47.30
C ASN A 279 25.56 -59.98 -48.03
N LEU A 280 25.64 -58.69 -47.65
CA LEU A 280 26.58 -57.76 -48.25
C LEU A 280 28.04 -58.18 -47.96
N PRO A 281 28.92 -58.30 -48.98
CA PRO A 281 30.31 -58.68 -48.78
C PRO A 281 31.01 -57.61 -47.98
N ARG A 282 31.83 -58.03 -47.00
CA ARG A 282 32.69 -57.11 -46.24
C ARG A 282 33.73 -56.53 -47.19
N GLY A 283 33.61 -55.19 -47.41
CA GLY A 283 34.62 -54.45 -48.16
C GLY A 283 35.86 -54.20 -47.34
#